data_78db2f692ead41ba5caeef7596413183
#
_entry.id   78db2f692ead41ba5caeef7596413183
#
_cell.length_a   1.000
_cell.length_b   1.000
_cell.length_c   1.000
_cell.angle_alpha   90.00
_cell.angle_beta   90.00
_cell.angle_gamma   90.00
#
_symmetry.space_group_name_H-M   'P 1'
#
loop_
_entity.id
_entity.type
_entity.pdbx_description
1 polymer ?
#
loop_
_entity_poly.entity_id
_entity_poly.type
_entity_poly.pdbx_seq_one_letter_code
_entity_poly.pdbx_strand_id
1 'polypeptide(L)'
;MRNLVIGMAMASTVLASPALARDDQWYVQVQGGPMLVEDLDFDVNGQVENLTADYDTGYDFGGVIGYDFGPFRLEAEGSYRAADINSIQVGSEGFPLQLPGLPVRSLTPSTAPATGDISSLSFLVNGLFDLGDDDGLQGFIGGGVGVARTQASISINPTNTPGLDDSDTGFAWQLLGGVRAPLTDRIDAGLTYRFYNAEDVQLVDLLGNSLEGRFRSHSLLGTLTYNFGEPAAPPPPPPPPPPPPPPPPPPPPPPPPPPPPVMSAPAAMAMTRWNGA
;
A
#
# COMPACT_ATOMS: atom_id res chain seq x y z
N MET A 1 18.72 19.04 4.65
CA MET A 1 17.56 19.04 3.72
C MET A 1 17.92 18.78 2.25
N ARG A 2 19.17 19.02 1.80
CA ARG A 2 19.57 18.81 0.38
C ARG A 2 19.81 17.33 0.01
N ASN A 3 20.07 16.46 0.98
CA ASN A 3 20.34 15.03 0.75
C ASN A 3 19.05 14.17 0.75
N LEU A 4 17.93 14.69 1.23
CA LEU A 4 16.64 13.99 1.22
C LEU A 4 15.96 14.04 -0.17
N VAL A 5 16.22 15.12 -0.92
CA VAL A 5 15.64 15.32 -2.27
C VAL A 5 16.30 14.40 -3.32
N ILE A 6 17.59 14.05 -3.12
CA ILE A 6 18.32 13.16 -4.03
C ILE A 6 17.86 11.69 -3.88
N GLY A 7 17.44 11.29 -2.68
CA GLY A 7 16.91 9.93 -2.42
C GLY A 7 15.57 9.68 -3.09
N MET A 8 14.71 10.69 -3.23
CA MET A 8 13.39 10.54 -3.89
C MET A 8 13.48 10.56 -5.44
N ALA A 9 14.51 11.18 -6.01
CA ALA A 9 14.67 11.24 -7.47
C ALA A 9 15.25 9.97 -8.10
N MET A 10 15.90 9.12 -7.30
CA MET A 10 16.46 7.84 -7.79
C MET A 10 15.45 6.68 -7.78
N ALA A 11 14.31 6.83 -7.11
CA ALA A 11 13.26 5.81 -7.05
C ALA A 11 12.34 5.81 -8.29
N SER A 12 12.41 6.84 -9.13
CA SER A 12 11.48 7.02 -10.26
C SER A 12 11.94 6.42 -11.60
N THR A 13 13.09 5.77 -11.68
CA THR A 13 13.64 5.26 -12.97
C THR A 13 13.63 3.74 -13.12
N VAL A 14 13.06 2.97 -12.17
CA VAL A 14 13.11 1.49 -12.21
C VAL A 14 11.75 0.85 -12.53
N LEU A 15 10.66 1.62 -12.72
CA LEU A 15 9.29 1.09 -12.77
C LEU A 15 8.70 1.05 -14.18
N ALA A 16 9.41 0.49 -15.15
CA ALA A 16 8.81 0.04 -16.39
C ALA A 16 8.80 -1.50 -16.41
N SER A 17 8.02 -2.11 -15.49
CA SER A 17 7.69 -3.53 -15.58
C SER A 17 6.42 -3.71 -16.40
N PRO A 18 6.31 -4.79 -17.21
CA PRO A 18 5.09 -5.07 -17.94
C PRO A 18 3.91 -5.22 -16.98
N ALA A 19 2.75 -4.77 -17.43
CA ALA A 19 1.49 -4.90 -16.70
C ALA A 19 1.30 -6.34 -16.22
N LEU A 20 1.26 -6.51 -14.90
CA LEU A 20 1.03 -7.79 -14.26
C LEU A 20 -0.43 -7.77 -13.79
N ALA A 21 -1.23 -8.68 -14.33
CA ALA A 21 -2.57 -8.86 -13.80
C ALA A 21 -2.45 -9.38 -12.36
N ARG A 22 -2.76 -8.54 -11.38
CA ARG A 22 -2.87 -8.87 -9.97
C ARG A 22 -4.29 -9.24 -9.60
N ASP A 23 -5.21 -9.01 -10.51
CA ASP A 23 -6.62 -9.24 -10.33
C ASP A 23 -6.95 -10.74 -10.23
N ASP A 24 -7.99 -11.05 -9.47
CA ASP A 24 -8.56 -12.38 -9.30
C ASP A 24 -7.59 -13.43 -8.76
N GLN A 25 -6.72 -13.03 -7.81
CA GLN A 25 -5.74 -13.96 -7.24
C GLN A 25 -5.52 -13.80 -5.73
N TRP A 26 -5.05 -14.90 -5.12
CA TRP A 26 -4.62 -14.91 -3.74
C TRP A 26 -3.22 -14.30 -3.59
N TYR A 27 -2.97 -13.70 -2.45
CA TYR A 27 -1.65 -13.25 -2.05
C TYR A 27 -1.40 -13.43 -0.56
N VAL A 28 -0.13 -13.42 -0.19
CA VAL A 28 0.32 -13.31 1.20
C VAL A 28 1.22 -12.11 1.32
N GLN A 29 1.14 -11.43 2.46
CA GLN A 29 1.94 -10.24 2.73
C GLN A 29 2.54 -10.32 4.11
N VAL A 30 3.78 -9.88 4.25
CA VAL A 30 4.41 -9.55 5.52
C VAL A 30 4.59 -8.05 5.62
N GLN A 31 4.47 -7.53 6.83
CA GLN A 31 4.55 -6.09 7.06
C GLN A 31 5.20 -5.80 8.41
N GLY A 32 5.90 -4.66 8.50
CA GLY A 32 6.52 -4.25 9.74
C GLY A 32 7.14 -2.87 9.68
N GLY A 33 7.18 -2.21 10.83
CA GLY A 33 7.75 -0.87 10.93
C GLY A 33 7.60 -0.23 12.30
N PRO A 34 8.04 1.02 12.43
CA PRO A 34 7.89 1.81 13.65
C PRO A 34 6.42 2.16 13.91
N MET A 35 6.11 2.25 15.19
CA MET A 35 4.80 2.62 15.70
C MET A 35 4.94 3.73 16.75
N LEU A 36 4.06 4.71 16.67
CA LEU A 36 3.84 5.71 17.70
C LEU A 36 2.52 5.39 18.40
N VAL A 37 2.55 5.26 19.71
CA VAL A 37 1.37 5.11 20.55
C VAL A 37 0.91 6.49 20.95
N GLU A 38 -0.40 6.77 20.85
CA GLU A 38 -0.98 7.95 21.48
C GLU A 38 -0.94 7.77 23.01
N ASP A 39 -0.81 8.86 23.76
CA ASP A 39 -0.86 8.81 25.20
C ASP A 39 -2.16 8.12 25.65
N LEU A 40 -2.04 7.13 26.53
CA LEU A 40 -3.19 6.41 27.04
C LEU A 40 -3.72 7.08 28.29
N ASP A 41 -4.93 7.60 28.19
CA ASP A 41 -5.69 8.10 29.31
C ASP A 41 -6.55 6.97 29.87
N PHE A 42 -6.33 6.65 31.15
CA PHE A 42 -7.11 5.66 31.87
C PHE A 42 -8.08 6.33 32.86
N ASP A 43 -9.32 5.90 32.75
CA ASP A 43 -10.33 6.16 33.81
C ASP A 43 -10.13 5.16 34.93
N VAL A 44 -9.84 5.64 36.09
CA VAL A 44 -9.60 4.81 37.30
C VAL A 44 -10.83 4.81 38.18
N ASN A 45 -11.46 3.64 38.39
CA ASN A 45 -12.68 3.49 39.16
C ASN A 45 -13.81 4.47 38.74
N GLY A 46 -13.91 4.78 37.45
CA GLY A 46 -14.87 5.72 36.87
C GLY A 46 -14.51 7.20 37.02
N GLN A 47 -13.29 7.52 37.46
CA GLN A 47 -12.77 8.90 37.48
C GLN A 47 -12.03 9.14 36.17
N VAL A 48 -12.48 10.12 35.40
CA VAL A 48 -12.05 10.41 34.05
C VAL A 48 -10.61 10.94 34.03
N GLU A 49 -9.77 10.39 33.14
CA GLU A 49 -8.40 10.83 32.83
C GLU A 49 -7.51 10.97 34.11
N ASN A 50 -7.62 10.01 35.02
CA ASN A 50 -6.88 10.07 36.30
C ASN A 50 -5.46 9.52 36.21
N LEU A 51 -5.13 8.79 35.13
CA LEU A 51 -3.78 8.27 34.86
C LEU A 51 -3.50 8.37 33.36
N THR A 52 -2.43 9.07 32.98
CA THR A 52 -1.94 9.13 31.60
C THR A 52 -0.60 8.43 31.51
N ALA A 53 -0.45 7.52 30.54
CA ALA A 53 0.78 6.82 30.28
C ALA A 53 1.41 7.30 28.97
N ASP A 54 2.68 7.75 29.05
CA ASP A 54 3.50 8.15 27.92
C ASP A 54 4.35 6.96 27.45
N TYR A 55 4.43 6.75 26.14
CA TYR A 55 5.16 5.63 25.54
C TYR A 55 6.29 6.09 24.61
N ASP A 56 7.33 5.28 24.53
CA ASP A 56 8.37 5.42 23.52
C ASP A 56 7.90 4.91 22.15
N THR A 57 8.68 5.19 21.10
CA THR A 57 8.43 4.63 19.78
C THR A 57 8.51 3.11 19.85
N GLY A 58 7.40 2.46 19.52
CA GLY A 58 7.27 1.01 19.49
C GLY A 58 7.45 0.42 18.08
N TYR A 59 7.03 -0.81 17.95
CA TYR A 59 7.02 -1.54 16.68
C TYR A 59 5.69 -2.23 16.42
N ASP A 60 5.38 -2.40 15.13
CA ASP A 60 4.21 -3.11 14.62
C ASP A 60 4.65 -4.04 13.50
N PHE A 61 4.28 -5.31 13.57
CA PHE A 61 4.53 -6.27 12.51
C PHE A 61 3.39 -7.28 12.39
N GLY A 62 3.22 -7.82 11.19
CA GLY A 62 2.13 -8.76 10.95
C GLY A 62 2.25 -9.49 9.63
N GLY A 63 1.28 -10.37 9.42
CA GLY A 63 1.09 -11.11 8.19
C GLY A 63 -0.35 -11.03 7.73
N VAL A 64 -0.53 -11.07 6.43
CA VAL A 64 -1.82 -10.96 5.76
C VAL A 64 -1.96 -12.10 4.76
N ILE A 65 -3.16 -12.65 4.65
CA ILE A 65 -3.62 -13.47 3.53
C ILE A 65 -4.79 -12.72 2.91
N GLY A 66 -4.70 -12.42 1.62
CA GLY A 66 -5.72 -11.66 0.92
C GLY A 66 -6.10 -12.24 -0.42
N TYR A 67 -7.24 -11.78 -0.92
CA TYR A 67 -7.71 -12.02 -2.28
C TYR A 67 -7.95 -10.67 -2.96
N ASP A 68 -7.36 -10.50 -4.13
CA ASP A 68 -7.50 -9.33 -4.98
C ASP A 68 -8.63 -9.56 -6.00
N PHE A 69 -9.65 -8.69 -6.00
CA PHE A 69 -10.77 -8.70 -6.94
C PHE A 69 -10.61 -7.62 -8.03
N GLY A 70 -9.42 -7.06 -8.16
CA GLY A 70 -9.11 -5.91 -9.00
C GLY A 70 -9.27 -4.59 -8.23
N PRO A 71 -10.38 -3.89 -8.34
CA PRO A 71 -10.54 -2.59 -7.65
C PRO A 71 -10.72 -2.70 -6.13
N PHE A 72 -10.87 -3.92 -5.61
CA PHE A 72 -11.16 -4.18 -4.21
C PHE A 72 -10.41 -5.43 -3.73
N ARG A 73 -9.85 -5.36 -2.52
CA ARG A 73 -9.18 -6.48 -1.85
C ARG A 73 -9.85 -6.81 -0.53
N LEU A 74 -9.92 -8.10 -0.22
CA LEU A 74 -10.34 -8.60 1.09
C LEU A 74 -9.18 -9.34 1.74
N GLU A 75 -8.89 -9.03 3.00
CA GLU A 75 -7.74 -9.53 3.73
C GLU A 75 -8.13 -10.10 5.09
N ALA A 76 -7.45 -11.18 5.50
CA ALA A 76 -7.37 -11.62 6.88
C ALA A 76 -5.96 -11.31 7.41
N GLU A 77 -5.87 -10.58 8.49
CA GLU A 77 -4.64 -10.08 9.07
C GLU A 77 -4.45 -10.62 10.49
N GLY A 78 -3.22 -11.06 10.80
CA GLY A 78 -2.74 -11.24 12.17
C GLY A 78 -1.56 -10.31 12.42
N SER A 79 -1.63 -9.47 13.45
CA SER A 79 -0.57 -8.51 13.74
C SER A 79 -0.31 -8.36 15.24
N TYR A 80 0.95 -8.07 15.57
CA TYR A 80 1.44 -7.83 16.91
C TYR A 80 2.17 -6.50 16.97
N ARG A 81 1.87 -5.73 17.99
CA ARG A 81 2.49 -4.44 18.25
C ARG A 81 2.83 -4.29 19.72
N ALA A 82 3.93 -3.57 19.99
CA ALA A 82 4.35 -3.29 21.37
C ALA A 82 5.13 -1.98 21.45
N ALA A 83 5.03 -1.33 22.59
CA ALA A 83 5.80 -0.14 22.93
C ALA A 83 6.14 -0.15 24.44
N ASP A 84 7.32 0.36 24.77
CA ASP A 84 7.76 0.52 26.15
C ASP A 84 7.18 1.79 26.75
N ILE A 85 6.82 1.74 28.05
CA ILE A 85 6.37 2.89 28.79
C ILE A 85 7.58 3.72 29.27
N ASN A 86 7.47 5.03 29.16
CA ASN A 86 8.50 5.99 29.57
C ASN A 86 8.14 6.66 30.91
N SER A 87 6.92 7.18 31.01
CA SER A 87 6.45 7.84 32.23
C SER A 87 4.95 7.70 32.44
N ILE A 88 4.52 7.94 33.67
CA ILE A 88 3.11 8.07 34.02
C ILE A 88 2.86 9.45 34.62
N GLN A 89 1.71 10.04 34.28
CA GLN A 89 1.20 11.25 34.86
C GLN A 89 -0.04 10.90 35.71
N VAL A 90 -0.02 11.25 36.98
CA VAL A 90 -1.11 11.00 37.91
C VAL A 90 -1.96 12.25 38.02
N GLY A 91 -3.27 12.14 37.80
CA GLY A 91 -4.24 13.21 37.88
C GLY A 91 -4.54 13.68 39.29
N SER A 92 -5.50 14.60 39.43
CA SER A 92 -5.80 15.31 40.66
C SER A 92 -6.28 14.44 41.82
N GLU A 93 -6.89 13.31 41.49
CA GLU A 93 -7.45 12.39 42.52
C GLU A 93 -6.39 11.46 43.14
N GLY A 94 -5.18 11.42 42.53
CA GLY A 94 -4.09 10.53 42.90
C GLY A 94 -4.33 9.09 42.46
N PHE A 95 -3.28 8.28 42.51
CA PHE A 95 -3.32 6.86 42.15
C PHE A 95 -2.93 6.01 43.38
N PRO A 96 -3.74 5.03 43.80
CA PRO A 96 -3.41 4.16 44.91
C PRO A 96 -2.24 3.23 44.55
N LEU A 97 -1.18 3.27 45.32
CA LEU A 97 0.01 2.43 45.16
C LEU A 97 0.24 1.60 46.39
N GLN A 98 0.41 0.31 46.25
CA GLN A 98 0.83 -0.58 47.33
C GLN A 98 2.27 -1.03 47.12
N LEU A 99 3.12 -0.71 48.10
CA LEU A 99 4.48 -1.21 48.19
C LEU A 99 4.51 -2.44 49.11
N PRO A 100 5.33 -3.49 48.81
CA PRO A 100 5.43 -4.68 49.64
C PRO A 100 5.77 -4.33 51.08
N GLY A 101 4.92 -4.77 52.01
CA GLY A 101 5.11 -4.57 53.47
C GLY A 101 4.78 -3.15 53.96
N LEU A 102 4.25 -2.27 53.13
CA LEU A 102 3.82 -0.92 53.48
C LEU A 102 2.30 -0.76 53.30
N PRO A 103 1.68 0.17 54.02
CA PRO A 103 0.26 0.51 53.79
C PRO A 103 0.12 1.13 52.38
N VAL A 104 -1.07 0.96 51.80
CA VAL A 104 -1.45 1.63 50.52
C VAL A 104 -1.26 3.13 50.71
N ARG A 105 -0.55 3.74 49.76
CA ARG A 105 -0.37 5.19 49.64
C ARG A 105 -0.95 5.67 48.34
N SER A 106 -1.59 6.84 48.35
CA SER A 106 -1.97 7.51 47.11
C SER A 106 -0.75 8.28 46.58
N LEU A 107 -0.40 8.06 45.32
CA LEU A 107 0.48 8.97 44.59
C LEU A 107 -0.25 10.31 44.45
N THR A 108 0.44 11.37 44.83
CA THR A 108 -0.06 12.73 44.60
C THR A 108 0.07 13.11 43.13
N PRO A 109 -0.71 14.09 42.66
CA PRO A 109 -0.56 14.59 41.26
C PRO A 109 0.90 14.90 40.93
N SER A 110 1.48 14.14 40.03
CA SER A 110 2.88 14.28 39.62
C SER A 110 3.20 13.38 38.44
N THR A 111 4.24 13.70 37.69
CA THR A 111 4.84 12.79 36.74
C THR A 111 5.86 11.91 37.46
N ALA A 112 5.77 10.61 37.26
CA ALA A 112 6.71 9.62 37.77
C ALA A 112 7.30 8.76 36.67
N PRO A 113 8.61 8.46 36.69
CA PRO A 113 9.17 7.50 35.77
C PRO A 113 8.55 6.12 36.02
N ALA A 114 8.17 5.46 34.95
CA ALA A 114 7.64 4.10 34.97
C ALA A 114 8.46 3.19 34.06
N THR A 115 8.33 1.89 34.28
CA THR A 115 8.92 0.87 33.41
C THR A 115 7.86 -0.19 33.13
N GLY A 116 7.90 -0.76 31.95
CA GLY A 116 6.95 -1.77 31.49
C GLY A 116 6.67 -1.61 30.01
N ASP A 117 5.65 -2.29 29.57
CA ASP A 117 5.26 -2.30 28.17
C ASP A 117 3.74 -2.39 28.01
N ILE A 118 3.29 -1.98 26.83
CA ILE A 118 1.96 -2.31 26.33
C ILE A 118 2.12 -3.08 25.03
N SER A 119 1.33 -4.13 24.88
CA SER A 119 1.30 -4.91 23.64
C SER A 119 -0.11 -5.27 23.23
N SER A 120 -0.32 -5.49 21.92
CA SER A 120 -1.61 -5.88 21.37
C SER A 120 -1.43 -6.90 20.26
N LEU A 121 -2.01 -8.09 20.44
CA LEU A 121 -2.14 -9.12 19.40
C LEU A 121 -3.54 -9.01 18.82
N SER A 122 -3.64 -8.80 17.51
CA SER A 122 -4.93 -8.63 16.83
C SER A 122 -5.13 -9.55 15.64
N PHE A 123 -6.40 -9.89 15.40
CA PHE A 123 -6.88 -10.60 14.22
C PHE A 123 -8.02 -9.79 13.61
N LEU A 124 -7.81 -9.29 12.38
CA LEU A 124 -8.73 -8.39 11.70
C LEU A 124 -9.05 -8.88 10.30
N VAL A 125 -10.23 -8.47 9.82
CA VAL A 125 -10.63 -8.58 8.42
C VAL A 125 -10.63 -7.17 7.84
N ASN A 126 -9.88 -6.96 6.76
CA ASN A 126 -9.72 -5.69 6.08
C ASN A 126 -10.41 -5.69 4.73
N GLY A 127 -10.98 -4.55 4.35
CA GLY A 127 -11.43 -4.25 2.99
C GLY A 127 -10.63 -3.06 2.48
N LEU A 128 -10.03 -3.20 1.30
CA LEU A 128 -9.20 -2.16 0.68
C LEU A 128 -9.71 -1.85 -0.71
N PHE A 129 -9.64 -0.58 -1.10
CA PHE A 129 -9.88 -0.11 -2.46
C PHE A 129 -8.56 0.32 -3.08
N ASP A 130 -8.26 -0.19 -4.25
CA ASP A 130 -7.07 0.16 -5.02
C ASP A 130 -7.35 1.36 -5.94
N LEU A 131 -6.35 2.22 -6.06
CA LEU A 131 -6.42 3.49 -6.77
C LEU A 131 -5.26 3.57 -7.77
N GLY A 132 -5.56 3.56 -9.05
CA GLY A 132 -4.56 3.57 -10.12
C GLY A 132 -4.45 2.23 -10.82
N ASP A 133 -3.54 2.17 -11.79
CA ASP A 133 -3.32 0.99 -12.64
C ASP A 133 -2.35 0.00 -11.97
N ASP A 134 -2.46 -1.28 -12.32
CA ASP A 134 -1.67 -2.37 -11.72
C ASP A 134 -0.21 -2.44 -12.20
N ASP A 135 0.12 -1.73 -13.27
CA ASP A 135 1.42 -1.79 -13.93
C ASP A 135 2.48 -0.84 -13.34
N GLY A 136 2.14 -0.12 -12.26
CA GLY A 136 3.01 0.89 -11.68
C GLY A 136 2.85 1.08 -10.18
N LEU A 137 3.07 2.32 -9.76
CA LEU A 137 2.79 2.75 -8.40
C LEU A 137 1.28 2.88 -8.21
N GLN A 138 0.72 2.01 -7.40
CA GLN A 138 -0.70 1.98 -7.08
C GLN A 138 -0.93 2.46 -5.66
N GLY A 139 -1.89 3.36 -5.47
CA GLY A 139 -2.37 3.78 -4.16
C GLY A 139 -3.48 2.86 -3.65
N PHE A 140 -3.71 2.84 -2.35
CA PHE A 140 -4.87 2.18 -1.78
C PHE A 140 -5.33 2.85 -0.48
N ILE A 141 -6.61 2.66 -0.16
CA ILE A 141 -7.22 3.08 1.10
C ILE A 141 -8.21 2.01 1.56
N GLY A 142 -8.33 1.85 2.86
CA GLY A 142 -9.30 0.91 3.41
C GLY A 142 -9.34 0.90 4.92
N GLY A 143 -9.91 -0.15 5.46
CA GLY A 143 -10.00 -0.35 6.90
C GLY A 143 -10.38 -1.77 7.25
N GLY A 144 -10.28 -2.07 8.52
CA GLY A 144 -10.57 -3.40 9.05
C GLY A 144 -11.19 -3.37 10.41
N VAL A 145 -11.82 -4.47 10.76
CA VAL A 145 -12.43 -4.72 12.08
C VAL A 145 -12.10 -6.12 12.55
N GLY A 146 -12.06 -6.31 13.85
CA GLY A 146 -11.80 -7.63 14.42
C GLY A 146 -11.69 -7.60 15.93
N VAL A 147 -10.84 -8.48 16.45
CA VAL A 147 -10.59 -8.64 17.87
C VAL A 147 -9.11 -8.45 18.19
N ALA A 148 -8.85 -7.91 19.35
CA ALA A 148 -7.49 -7.74 19.85
C ALA A 148 -7.40 -8.12 21.32
N ARG A 149 -6.28 -8.72 21.69
CA ARG A 149 -5.86 -8.90 23.07
C ARG A 149 -4.79 -7.88 23.38
N THR A 150 -5.12 -6.93 24.24
CA THR A 150 -4.21 -5.89 24.72
C THR A 150 -3.74 -6.26 26.11
N GLN A 151 -2.43 -6.23 26.35
CA GLN A 151 -1.79 -6.49 27.62
C GLN A 151 -0.97 -5.27 28.02
N ALA A 152 -1.05 -4.86 29.26
CA ALA A 152 -0.23 -3.80 29.81
C ALA A 152 0.43 -4.26 31.10
N SER A 153 1.73 -3.99 31.21
CA SER A 153 2.54 -4.24 32.41
C SER A 153 3.22 -2.94 32.80
N ILE A 154 2.87 -2.40 33.98
CA ILE A 154 3.39 -1.11 34.46
C ILE A 154 3.97 -1.28 35.85
N SER A 155 5.21 -0.88 36.00
CA SER A 155 5.91 -0.81 37.29
C SER A 155 6.37 0.61 37.56
N ILE A 156 6.10 1.12 38.75
CA ILE A 156 6.43 2.51 39.13
C ILE A 156 7.76 2.51 39.91
N ASN A 157 8.73 3.29 39.44
CA ASN A 157 10.02 3.46 40.09
C ASN A 157 9.94 4.35 41.35
N PRO A 158 10.81 4.16 42.40
CA PRO A 158 12.10 3.41 42.35
C PRO A 158 12.06 1.97 42.84
N THR A 159 10.90 1.42 43.16
CA THR A 159 10.79 0.12 43.83
C THR A 159 10.65 -1.06 42.86
N ASN A 160 10.46 -0.80 41.57
CA ASN A 160 10.16 -1.80 40.54
C ASN A 160 9.05 -2.80 40.97
N THR A 161 8.08 -2.27 41.67
CA THR A 161 6.93 -3.05 42.14
C THR A 161 5.88 -3.01 41.03
N PRO A 162 5.39 -4.16 40.54
CA PRO A 162 4.31 -4.20 39.57
C PRO A 162 3.08 -3.46 40.14
N GLY A 163 2.60 -2.46 39.42
CA GLY A 163 1.35 -1.76 39.75
C GLY A 163 0.18 -2.30 38.94
N LEU A 164 0.47 -2.71 37.69
CA LEU A 164 -0.47 -3.29 36.75
C LEU A 164 0.22 -4.41 35.99
N ASP A 165 -0.44 -5.55 35.84
CA ASP A 165 -0.07 -6.64 34.96
C ASP A 165 -1.36 -7.40 34.62
N ASP A 166 -2.01 -6.99 33.54
CA ASP A 166 -3.29 -7.55 33.14
C ASP A 166 -3.49 -7.46 31.63
N SER A 167 -4.47 -8.18 31.11
CA SER A 167 -4.78 -8.22 29.69
C SER A 167 -6.27 -8.36 29.45
N ASP A 168 -6.75 -7.64 28.47
CA ASP A 168 -8.15 -7.70 28.03
C ASP A 168 -8.26 -8.03 26.54
N THR A 169 -9.42 -8.60 26.15
CA THR A 169 -9.71 -8.95 24.76
C THR A 169 -11.01 -8.29 24.34
N GLY A 170 -10.90 -7.35 23.41
CA GLY A 170 -12.01 -6.54 22.97
C GLY A 170 -12.07 -6.34 21.47
N PHE A 171 -12.96 -5.47 21.05
CA PHE A 171 -13.14 -5.03 19.69
C PHE A 171 -11.98 -4.12 19.26
N ALA A 172 -11.52 -4.33 18.02
CA ALA A 172 -10.52 -3.47 17.42
C ALA A 172 -10.88 -3.13 15.97
N TRP A 173 -10.45 -1.95 15.55
CA TRP A 173 -10.59 -1.50 14.17
C TRP A 173 -9.37 -0.71 13.71
N GLN A 174 -9.21 -0.61 12.41
CA GLN A 174 -8.10 0.13 11.82
C GLN A 174 -8.49 0.83 10.54
N LEU A 175 -7.74 1.90 10.21
CA LEU A 175 -7.73 2.54 8.90
C LEU A 175 -6.37 2.34 8.27
N LEU A 176 -6.38 2.07 6.98
CA LEU A 176 -5.20 1.77 6.19
C LEU A 176 -5.15 2.70 4.98
N GLY A 177 -3.96 3.15 4.63
CA GLY A 177 -3.73 3.88 3.41
C GLY A 177 -2.26 3.78 3.01
N GLY A 178 -1.99 3.59 1.73
CA GLY A 178 -0.62 3.37 1.32
C GLY A 178 -0.42 3.34 -0.17
N VAL A 179 0.79 2.90 -0.53
CA VAL A 179 1.20 2.70 -1.91
C VAL A 179 1.89 1.36 -2.05
N ARG A 180 1.70 0.71 -3.20
CA ARG A 180 2.41 -0.51 -3.57
C ARG A 180 2.96 -0.41 -5.00
N ALA A 181 4.04 -1.10 -5.28
CA ALA A 181 4.62 -1.18 -6.62
C ALA A 181 5.22 -2.57 -6.86
N PRO A 182 5.18 -3.09 -8.10
CA PRO A 182 5.79 -4.36 -8.43
C PRO A 182 7.31 -4.26 -8.36
N LEU A 183 7.95 -5.20 -7.67
CA LEU A 183 9.40 -5.44 -7.73
C LEU A 183 9.72 -6.51 -8.76
N THR A 184 8.87 -7.51 -8.89
CA THR A 184 8.96 -8.61 -9.87
C THR A 184 7.56 -9.00 -10.31
N ASP A 185 7.46 -9.96 -11.21
CA ASP A 185 6.18 -10.51 -11.70
C ASP A 185 5.28 -11.09 -10.59
N ARG A 186 5.82 -11.35 -9.40
CA ARG A 186 5.08 -11.99 -8.29
C ARG A 186 5.27 -11.30 -6.96
N ILE A 187 6.17 -10.33 -6.87
CA ILE A 187 6.51 -9.68 -5.61
C ILE A 187 6.27 -8.19 -5.73
N ASP A 188 5.47 -7.66 -4.82
CA ASP A 188 5.28 -6.23 -4.65
C ASP A 188 5.93 -5.75 -3.36
N ALA A 189 6.42 -4.52 -3.38
CA ALA A 189 6.78 -3.79 -2.17
C ALA A 189 5.87 -2.59 -1.99
N GLY A 190 5.62 -2.23 -0.76
CA GLY A 190 4.76 -1.10 -0.44
C GLY A 190 5.13 -0.40 0.85
N LEU A 191 4.44 0.69 1.06
CA LEU A 191 4.48 1.47 2.29
C LEU A 191 3.05 1.76 2.72
N THR A 192 2.71 1.37 3.96
CA THR A 192 1.36 1.48 4.52
C THR A 192 1.39 2.34 5.77
N TYR A 193 0.57 3.34 5.81
CA TYR A 193 0.19 4.01 7.05
C TYR A 193 -1.01 3.30 7.65
N ARG A 194 -0.93 3.01 8.96
CA ARG A 194 -1.99 2.40 9.75
C ARG A 194 -2.35 3.30 10.91
N PHE A 195 -3.63 3.60 11.03
CA PHE A 195 -4.23 4.04 12.29
C PHE A 195 -4.98 2.87 12.90
N TYR A 196 -4.61 2.50 14.12
CA TYR A 196 -5.18 1.36 14.84
C TYR A 196 -5.83 1.81 16.14
N ASN A 197 -6.96 1.20 16.49
CA ASN A 197 -7.67 1.45 17.74
C ASN A 197 -8.24 0.15 18.31
N ALA A 198 -7.91 -0.17 19.57
CA ALA A 198 -8.60 -1.16 20.39
C ALA A 198 -9.46 -0.41 21.43
N GLU A 199 -10.75 -0.67 21.36
CA GLU A 199 -11.77 -0.01 22.17
C GLU A 199 -11.95 -0.73 23.51
N ASP A 200 -12.41 0.02 24.51
CA ASP A 200 -12.91 -0.49 25.80
C ASP A 200 -11.96 -1.50 26.48
N VAL A 201 -10.64 -1.18 26.49
CA VAL A 201 -9.65 -2.00 27.18
C VAL A 201 -9.86 -1.86 28.69
N GLN A 202 -10.27 -2.93 29.36
CA GLN A 202 -10.53 -2.99 30.77
C GLN A 202 -9.44 -3.80 31.47
N LEU A 203 -8.66 -3.12 32.31
CA LEU A 203 -7.58 -3.74 33.07
C LEU A 203 -7.86 -3.59 34.56
N VAL A 204 -7.33 -4.53 35.35
CA VAL A 204 -7.44 -4.50 36.80
C VAL A 204 -6.04 -4.48 37.42
N ASP A 205 -5.76 -3.50 38.24
CA ASP A 205 -4.48 -3.44 38.94
C ASP A 205 -4.40 -4.46 40.09
N LEU A 206 -3.23 -4.61 40.69
CA LEU A 206 -2.99 -5.55 41.81
C LEU A 206 -3.77 -5.21 43.07
N LEU A 207 -4.36 -4.03 43.17
CA LEU A 207 -5.22 -3.58 44.29
C LEU A 207 -6.71 -3.78 44.02
N GLY A 208 -7.08 -4.20 42.80
CA GLY A 208 -8.46 -4.38 42.39
C GLY A 208 -9.11 -3.12 41.83
N ASN A 209 -8.34 -2.07 41.49
CA ASN A 209 -8.88 -0.91 40.78
C ASN A 209 -9.11 -1.24 39.30
N SER A 210 -10.26 -0.82 38.77
CA SER A 210 -10.55 -0.90 37.34
C SER A 210 -9.91 0.27 36.62
N LEU A 211 -9.17 -0.03 35.53
CA LEU A 211 -8.60 0.93 34.60
C LEU A 211 -9.27 0.69 33.23
N GLU A 212 -9.95 1.70 32.75
CA GLU A 212 -10.62 1.67 31.47
C GLU A 212 -9.95 2.66 30.53
N GLY A 213 -9.58 2.22 29.34
CA GLY A 213 -8.88 3.05 28.37
C GLY A 213 -9.02 2.55 26.94
N ARG A 214 -8.35 3.21 26.02
CA ARG A 214 -8.31 2.86 24.60
C ARG A 214 -6.89 2.81 24.12
N PHE A 215 -6.49 1.72 23.45
CA PHE A 215 -5.17 1.65 22.86
C PHE A 215 -5.22 2.14 21.41
N ARG A 216 -4.52 3.23 21.12
CA ARG A 216 -4.41 3.84 19.80
C ARG A 216 -2.97 3.93 19.35
N SER A 217 -2.75 3.67 18.07
CA SER A 217 -1.41 3.79 17.50
C SER A 217 -1.41 4.18 16.04
N HIS A 218 -0.28 4.79 15.63
CA HIS A 218 0.04 5.18 14.27
C HIS A 218 1.28 4.43 13.85
N SER A 219 1.18 3.63 12.79
CA SER A 219 2.31 2.84 12.27
C SER A 219 2.64 3.22 10.84
N LEU A 220 3.93 3.20 10.52
CA LEU A 220 4.42 3.29 9.15
C LEU A 220 5.09 1.97 8.80
N LEU A 221 4.45 1.17 7.96
CA LEU A 221 4.81 -0.21 7.70
C LEU A 221 5.40 -0.37 6.30
N GLY A 222 6.60 -0.94 6.21
CA GLY A 222 7.08 -1.53 4.97
C GLY A 222 6.36 -2.86 4.72
N THR A 223 5.92 -3.11 3.49
CA THR A 223 5.19 -4.33 3.11
C THR A 223 5.90 -5.06 2.00
N LEU A 224 5.83 -6.39 2.05
CA LEU A 224 6.29 -7.26 0.98
C LEU A 224 5.21 -8.30 0.71
N THR A 225 4.68 -8.29 -0.52
CA THR A 225 3.56 -9.11 -0.95
C THR A 225 4.01 -10.13 -1.98
N TYR A 226 3.58 -11.38 -1.84
CA TYR A 226 3.77 -12.43 -2.84
C TYR A 226 2.40 -12.82 -3.43
N ASN A 227 2.27 -12.62 -4.74
CA ASN A 227 1.06 -12.92 -5.53
C ASN A 227 1.18 -14.33 -6.12
N PHE A 228 0.13 -15.16 -5.96
CA PHE A 228 0.11 -16.56 -6.39
C PHE A 228 -0.34 -16.74 -7.84
N GLY A 229 -0.82 -15.69 -8.51
CA GLY A 229 -1.32 -15.73 -9.88
C GLY A 229 -0.25 -16.07 -10.91
N GLU A 230 -0.70 -16.45 -12.10
CA GLU A 230 0.18 -16.57 -13.26
C GLU A 230 0.50 -15.17 -13.80
N PRO A 231 1.74 -14.91 -14.22
CA PRO A 231 2.08 -13.67 -14.89
C PRO A 231 1.19 -13.45 -16.12
N ALA A 232 0.77 -12.21 -16.37
CA ALA A 232 0.00 -11.91 -17.57
C ALA A 232 0.73 -12.42 -18.82
N ALA A 233 0.01 -13.11 -19.72
CA ALA A 233 0.59 -13.56 -20.97
C ALA A 233 1.14 -12.33 -21.74
N PRO A 234 2.34 -12.41 -22.32
CA PRO A 234 2.89 -11.31 -23.10
C PRO A 234 1.89 -10.91 -24.19
N PRO A 235 1.73 -9.62 -24.49
CA PRO A 235 0.81 -9.18 -25.53
C PRO A 235 1.13 -9.89 -26.85
N PRO A 236 0.12 -10.30 -27.64
CA PRO A 236 0.35 -10.96 -28.91
C PRO A 236 1.25 -10.09 -29.78
N PRO A 237 2.20 -10.68 -30.52
CA PRO A 237 3.08 -9.94 -31.40
C PRO A 237 2.24 -9.06 -32.35
N PRO A 238 2.68 -7.84 -32.65
CA PRO A 238 1.96 -6.98 -33.59
C PRO A 238 1.73 -7.70 -34.92
N PRO A 239 0.57 -7.53 -35.55
CA PRO A 239 0.30 -8.15 -36.84
C PRO A 239 1.40 -7.81 -37.83
N PRO A 240 1.81 -8.74 -38.70
CA PRO A 240 2.85 -8.49 -39.69
C PRO A 240 2.44 -7.26 -40.55
N PRO A 241 3.39 -6.42 -40.94
CA PRO A 241 3.10 -5.28 -41.80
C PRO A 241 2.37 -5.72 -43.04
N PRO A 242 1.42 -4.95 -43.57
CA PRO A 242 0.72 -5.29 -44.81
C PRO A 242 1.74 -5.50 -45.94
N PRO A 243 1.49 -6.47 -46.84
CA PRO A 243 2.38 -6.70 -47.98
C PRO A 243 2.56 -5.42 -48.79
N PRO A 244 3.74 -5.15 -49.33
CA PRO A 244 3.99 -3.98 -50.14
C PRO A 244 2.99 -3.92 -51.32
N PRO A 245 2.52 -2.74 -51.72
CA PRO A 245 1.62 -2.60 -52.85
C PRO A 245 2.25 -3.24 -54.11
N PRO A 246 1.45 -3.88 -54.98
CA PRO A 246 1.94 -4.47 -56.22
C PRO A 246 2.68 -3.39 -57.05
N PRO A 247 3.75 -3.77 -57.76
CA PRO A 247 4.47 -2.83 -58.62
C PRO A 247 3.51 -2.19 -59.63
N PRO A 248 3.70 -0.91 -59.97
CA PRO A 248 2.87 -0.26 -61.01
C PRO A 248 2.92 -1.05 -62.34
N PRO A 249 1.83 -1.11 -63.09
CA PRO A 249 1.81 -1.78 -64.36
C PRO A 249 2.87 -1.18 -65.30
N PRO A 250 3.51 -1.99 -66.16
CA PRO A 250 4.51 -1.49 -67.10
C PRO A 250 3.91 -0.39 -68.00
N PRO A 251 4.69 0.60 -68.39
CA PRO A 251 4.21 1.68 -69.27
C PRO A 251 3.69 1.08 -70.60
N PRO A 252 2.65 1.64 -71.20
CA PRO A 252 2.12 1.20 -72.48
C PRO A 252 3.20 1.22 -73.52
N PRO A 253 3.20 0.25 -74.49
CA PRO A 253 4.20 0.22 -75.54
C PRO A 253 4.14 1.53 -76.31
N PRO A 254 5.29 2.01 -76.90
CA PRO A 254 5.33 3.23 -77.67
C PRO A 254 4.41 3.10 -78.85
N PRO A 255 3.76 4.17 -79.31
CA PRO A 255 2.90 4.16 -80.51
C PRO A 255 3.72 3.68 -81.71
N PRO A 256 3.09 2.91 -82.65
CA PRO A 256 3.76 2.46 -83.86
C PRO A 256 4.28 3.68 -84.64
N PRO A 257 5.43 3.54 -85.38
CA PRO A 257 5.99 4.61 -86.18
C PRO A 257 4.98 5.06 -87.23
N PRO A 258 4.93 6.35 -87.57
CA PRO A 258 4.04 6.84 -88.65
C PRO A 258 4.32 6.13 -89.93
N PRO A 259 3.32 5.80 -90.81
CA PRO A 259 3.51 5.16 -92.08
C PRO A 259 4.41 6.03 -92.96
N PRO A 260 5.26 5.42 -93.82
CA PRO A 260 6.16 6.16 -94.73
C PRO A 260 5.35 7.08 -95.63
N PRO A 261 5.87 8.25 -95.98
CA PRO A 261 5.19 9.16 -96.89
C PRO A 261 4.88 8.49 -98.22
N VAL A 262 3.65 8.53 -98.68
CA VAL A 262 3.20 8.02 -99.97
C VAL A 262 3.83 8.92 -101.03
N MET A 263 4.78 8.38 -101.82
CA MET A 263 5.34 9.08 -102.99
C MET A 263 4.20 9.25 -104.01
N SER A 264 3.78 10.46 -104.20
CA SER A 264 2.90 10.81 -105.30
C SER A 264 3.55 10.51 -106.63
N ALA A 265 2.97 9.64 -107.44
CA ALA A 265 3.44 9.35 -108.77
C ALA A 265 3.41 10.65 -109.67
N PRO A 266 4.44 10.88 -110.51
CA PRO A 266 4.46 12.06 -111.35
C PRO A 266 3.31 12.02 -112.38
N ALA A 267 2.66 13.18 -112.58
CA ALA A 267 1.57 13.37 -113.51
C ALA A 267 1.99 13.07 -114.93
N ALA A 268 1.29 12.14 -115.57
CA ALA A 268 1.48 11.85 -117.02
C ALA A 268 1.20 13.06 -117.86
N MET A 269 2.20 13.51 -118.63
CA MET A 269 2.03 14.57 -119.66
C MET A 269 1.04 14.11 -120.70
N ALA A 270 -0.03 14.84 -120.87
CA ALA A 270 -1.01 14.73 -121.95
C ALA A 270 -0.34 15.22 -123.23
N MET A 271 -0.05 14.30 -124.17
CA MET A 271 0.31 14.69 -125.54
C MET A 271 -0.90 15.22 -126.27
N THR A 272 -0.84 16.45 -126.62
CA THR A 272 -1.81 17.12 -127.51
C THR A 272 -1.52 16.68 -128.94
N ARG A 273 -2.43 15.97 -129.52
CA ARG A 273 -2.39 15.67 -130.96
C ARG A 273 -2.79 16.93 -131.72
N TRP A 274 -1.89 17.31 -132.51
CA TRP A 274 -2.18 18.32 -133.50
C TRP A 274 -2.70 17.63 -134.77
N ASN A 275 -3.90 18.00 -135.32
CA ASN A 275 -4.36 17.63 -136.65
C ASN A 275 -4.35 18.84 -137.52
N GLY A 276 -3.50 18.78 -138.55
CA GLY A 276 -3.56 19.74 -139.64
C GLY A 276 -4.35 19.23 -140.86
N ALA A 277 -4.80 20.05 -141.44
CA ALA A 277 -5.13 20.30 -142.84
C ALA A 277 -6.28 21.23 -142.98
#